data_72227f7533d02bc3e682abb5f86a37ae
#
_entry.id   72227f7533d02bc3e682abb5f86a37ae
#
_cell.length_a   1.000
_cell.length_b   1.000
_cell.length_c   1.000
_cell.angle_alpha   90.00
_cell.angle_beta   90.00
_cell.angle_gamma   90.00
#
_symmetry.space_group_name_H-M   'P 1'
#
loop_
_entity.id
_entity.type
_entity.pdbx_description
1 polymer ?
#
loop_
_entity_poly.entity_id
_entity_poly.type
_entity_poly.pdbx_seq_one_letter_code
_entity_poly.pdbx_strand_id
1 'polypeptide(L)'
;IRNNYRQLAANDGDEFCPRCDANLTLQKGYRNDLPYWVCKGCGEMLINPRVETDNEVAWICDQCEALLNEQDGFSENCDSWKCTECGFVNRIDTSMIYLSEAEYQMSISNPYKGMTDEDVIELMSYEEIRNLDERENVVLVKMDGKNYVKKSLSTYNESVYRYLACHPIAHMPQILKIYRGDKYLVIIEEYIDGSSLSEHLREGTFEPFEAARIVRDLCCILNELHTQRQPIIHRDIKPSNIMIAKSGEVVLLDMNVAKWYNSEENEDTRLLGTRNYAAPEQAGYGMKASSNKTDIYAVGI
;
A
#
# COMPACT_ATOMS: atom_id res chain seq x y z
N ILE A 1 9.25 3.57 -14.79
CA ILE A 1 8.53 3.53 -16.09
C ILE A 1 7.06 3.64 -15.77
N ARG A 2 6.44 4.80 -16.06
CA ARG A 2 4.99 4.98 -15.94
C ARG A 2 4.35 4.61 -17.27
N ASN A 3 3.89 3.37 -17.40
CA ASN A 3 3.13 2.94 -18.58
C ASN A 3 1.62 3.21 -18.36
N ASN A 4 1.21 4.49 -18.36
CA ASN A 4 -0.20 4.86 -18.44
C ASN A 4 -0.47 5.30 -19.88
N TYR A 5 -0.73 4.34 -20.76
CA TYR A 5 -1.08 4.63 -22.16
C TYR A 5 -2.60 4.68 -22.32
N ARG A 6 -3.13 5.78 -22.85
CA ARG A 6 -4.50 5.82 -23.38
C ARG A 6 -4.43 5.89 -24.90
N GLN A 7 -5.27 5.10 -25.56
CA GLN A 7 -5.38 5.16 -27.04
C GLN A 7 -6.08 6.45 -27.47
N LEU A 8 -5.55 7.09 -28.52
CA LEU A 8 -6.23 8.16 -29.21
C LEU A 8 -7.50 7.63 -29.88
N ALA A 9 -8.61 8.36 -29.75
CA ALA A 9 -9.85 7.97 -30.43
C ALA A 9 -9.65 8.07 -31.96
N ALA A 10 -10.12 7.06 -32.69
CA ALA A 10 -10.02 6.98 -34.13
C ALA A 10 -11.11 7.87 -34.80
N ASN A 11 -10.93 9.19 -34.80
CA ASN A 11 -11.83 10.13 -35.49
C ASN A 11 -11.10 10.93 -36.52
N ASP A 12 -11.73 11.12 -37.69
CA ASP A 12 -11.26 12.06 -38.75
C ASP A 12 -11.65 13.48 -38.31
N GLY A 13 -10.77 14.17 -37.61
CA GLY A 13 -10.98 15.53 -37.16
C GLY A 13 -9.99 15.95 -36.06
N ASP A 14 -10.31 17.00 -35.31
CA ASP A 14 -9.52 17.44 -34.18
C ASP A 14 -9.41 16.33 -33.15
N GLU A 15 -8.20 16.05 -32.71
CA GLU A 15 -7.92 15.00 -31.72
C GLU A 15 -7.84 15.62 -30.33
N PHE A 16 -8.54 15.01 -29.36
CA PHE A 16 -8.62 15.49 -27.99
C PHE A 16 -8.00 14.49 -27.03
N CYS A 17 -7.38 15.00 -25.98
CA CYS A 17 -6.83 14.18 -24.91
C CYS A 17 -7.99 13.49 -24.14
N PRO A 18 -8.05 12.16 -24.06
CA PRO A 18 -9.13 11.44 -23.39
C PRO A 18 -9.14 11.64 -21.86
N ARG A 19 -8.08 12.25 -21.30
CA ARG A 19 -8.00 12.54 -19.87
C ARG A 19 -8.46 13.94 -19.51
N CYS A 20 -8.09 14.96 -20.27
CA CYS A 20 -8.33 16.36 -19.90
C CYS A 20 -9.07 17.16 -21.00
N ASP A 21 -9.48 16.52 -22.08
CA ASP A 21 -10.22 17.09 -23.20
C ASP A 21 -9.49 18.25 -23.93
N ALA A 22 -8.17 18.38 -23.68
CA ALA A 22 -7.36 19.36 -24.39
C ALA A 22 -7.20 18.98 -25.86
N ASN A 23 -7.41 19.94 -26.78
CA ASN A 23 -7.19 19.72 -28.20
C ASN A 23 -5.69 19.50 -28.51
N LEU A 24 -5.34 18.29 -28.95
CA LEU A 24 -3.97 17.87 -29.22
C LEU A 24 -3.41 18.54 -30.49
N THR A 25 -4.25 18.77 -31.51
CA THR A 25 -3.84 19.34 -32.78
C THR A 25 -3.32 20.77 -32.65
N LEU A 26 -3.73 21.46 -31.59
CA LEU A 26 -3.24 22.83 -31.28
C LEU A 26 -1.94 22.84 -30.47
N GLN A 27 -1.47 21.66 -30.01
CA GLN A 27 -0.26 21.59 -29.20
C GLN A 27 0.99 21.67 -30.08
N LYS A 28 1.94 22.54 -29.72
CA LYS A 28 3.17 22.75 -30.48
C LYS A 28 3.94 21.44 -30.61
N GLY A 29 4.18 21.01 -31.85
CA GLY A 29 4.92 19.81 -32.21
C GLY A 29 4.05 18.55 -32.34
N TYR A 30 2.73 18.63 -32.07
CA TYR A 30 1.82 17.52 -32.33
C TYR A 30 1.72 17.20 -33.81
N ARG A 31 1.78 15.92 -34.14
CA ARG A 31 1.57 15.37 -35.48
C ARG A 31 0.80 14.06 -35.34
N ASN A 32 -0.14 13.82 -36.22
CA ASN A 32 -0.98 12.64 -36.25
C ASN A 32 -0.29 11.36 -36.78
N ASP A 33 0.93 11.49 -37.27
CA ASP A 33 1.81 10.40 -37.71
C ASP A 33 2.81 9.96 -36.63
N LEU A 34 2.78 10.61 -35.44
CA LEU A 34 3.61 10.19 -34.32
C LEU A 34 3.00 8.96 -33.65
N PRO A 35 3.80 7.96 -33.28
CA PRO A 35 3.32 6.75 -32.63
C PRO A 35 2.76 7.01 -31.22
N TYR A 36 3.20 8.07 -30.57
CA TYR A 36 2.72 8.51 -29.25
C TYR A 36 2.84 10.03 -29.10
N TRP A 37 2.13 10.58 -28.13
CA TRP A 37 2.16 12.00 -27.79
C TRP A 37 1.96 12.21 -26.29
N VAL A 38 2.76 13.11 -25.68
CA VAL A 38 2.53 13.55 -24.30
C VAL A 38 1.67 14.80 -24.32
N CYS A 39 0.44 14.69 -23.79
CA CYS A 39 -0.48 15.82 -23.73
C CYS A 39 0.11 16.97 -22.91
N LYS A 40 0.29 18.14 -23.52
CA LYS A 40 0.84 19.33 -22.83
C LYS A 40 -0.12 19.92 -21.79
N GLY A 41 -1.40 19.50 -21.78
CA GLY A 41 -2.39 19.96 -20.80
C GLY A 41 -2.36 19.18 -19.49
N CYS A 42 -2.11 17.86 -19.52
CA CYS A 42 -2.20 17.01 -18.32
C CYS A 42 -1.01 16.05 -18.14
N GLY A 43 -0.04 16.05 -19.05
CA GLY A 43 1.12 15.14 -18.99
C GLY A 43 0.81 13.67 -19.33
N GLU A 44 -0.43 13.35 -19.79
CA GLU A 44 -0.78 11.97 -20.16
C GLU A 44 -0.10 11.56 -21.45
N MET A 45 0.49 10.37 -21.47
CA MET A 45 1.02 9.77 -22.69
C MET A 45 -0.09 9.06 -23.44
N LEU A 46 -0.21 9.35 -24.72
CA LEU A 46 -1.25 8.86 -25.62
C LEU A 46 -0.59 8.05 -26.74
N ILE A 47 -1.07 6.83 -26.99
CA ILE A 47 -0.62 6.00 -28.12
C ILE A 47 -1.53 6.25 -29.32
N ASN A 48 -0.92 6.37 -30.51
CA ASN A 48 -1.63 6.46 -31.77
C ASN A 48 -1.83 5.06 -32.40
N PRO A 49 -3.05 4.48 -32.33
CA PRO A 49 -3.30 3.14 -32.85
C PRO A 49 -3.24 3.04 -34.40
N ARG A 50 -3.12 4.18 -35.10
CA ARG A 50 -3.04 4.23 -36.56
C ARG A 50 -1.61 4.08 -37.06
N VAL A 51 -0.64 4.23 -36.17
CA VAL A 51 0.79 4.10 -36.53
C VAL A 51 1.22 2.72 -36.05
N GLU A 52 1.46 1.80 -36.98
CA GLU A 52 2.10 0.53 -36.65
C GLU A 52 3.49 0.82 -36.12
N THR A 53 3.71 0.66 -34.83
CA THR A 53 5.04 0.59 -34.26
C THR A 53 5.45 -0.87 -34.27
N ASP A 54 6.55 -1.18 -34.93
CA ASP A 54 7.26 -2.43 -34.67
C ASP A 54 7.55 -2.45 -33.19
N ASN A 55 6.82 -3.20 -32.40
CA ASN A 55 6.88 -3.46 -30.95
C ASN A 55 8.05 -2.81 -30.15
N GLU A 56 8.42 -1.59 -30.48
CA GLU A 56 9.52 -0.88 -29.81
C GLU A 56 9.05 -0.26 -28.50
N VAL A 57 9.72 -0.63 -27.45
CA VAL A 57 9.49 -0.06 -26.12
C VAL A 57 9.92 1.40 -26.10
N ALA A 58 9.03 2.29 -25.69
CA ALA A 58 9.37 3.70 -25.47
C ALA A 58 10.09 3.87 -24.14
N TRP A 59 11.37 4.14 -24.18
CA TRP A 59 12.17 4.49 -23.00
C TRP A 59 12.14 6.00 -22.78
N ILE A 60 11.71 6.42 -21.60
CA ILE A 60 11.49 7.83 -21.24
C ILE A 60 12.36 8.19 -20.05
N CYS A 61 12.98 9.37 -20.10
CA CYS A 61 13.77 9.88 -18.99
C CYS A 61 12.89 10.16 -17.76
N ASP A 62 13.23 9.59 -16.62
CA ASP A 62 12.49 9.73 -15.35
C ASP A 62 12.49 11.18 -14.82
N GLN A 63 13.44 12.02 -15.28
CA GLN A 63 13.58 13.40 -14.82
C GLN A 63 12.89 14.43 -15.72
N CYS A 64 13.08 14.36 -17.04
CA CYS A 64 12.62 15.39 -17.99
C CYS A 64 11.62 14.89 -19.03
N GLU A 65 11.24 13.63 -18.95
CA GLU A 65 10.28 12.97 -19.85
C GLU A 65 10.72 12.93 -21.32
N ALA A 66 12.00 13.22 -21.63
CA ALA A 66 12.55 13.06 -22.98
C ALA A 66 12.60 11.60 -23.40
N LEU A 67 12.34 11.33 -24.69
CA LEU A 67 12.44 9.99 -25.24
C LEU A 67 13.90 9.58 -25.38
N LEU A 68 14.30 8.53 -24.71
CA LEU A 68 15.68 8.04 -24.72
C LEU A 68 15.99 7.32 -26.04
N ASN A 69 15.00 6.66 -26.66
CA ASN A 69 15.16 5.97 -27.94
C ASN A 69 15.64 6.88 -29.07
N GLU A 70 15.32 8.17 -29.05
CA GLU A 70 15.72 9.15 -30.04
C GLU A 70 17.12 9.74 -29.79
N GLN A 71 17.76 9.38 -28.69
CA GLN A 71 19.07 9.90 -28.33
C GLN A 71 20.20 9.07 -28.99
N ASP A 72 21.15 9.78 -29.61
CA ASP A 72 22.26 9.14 -30.29
C ASP A 72 23.04 8.17 -29.41
N GLY A 73 23.11 6.91 -29.84
CA GLY A 73 23.83 5.85 -29.13
C GLY A 73 23.01 5.14 -28.02
N PHE A 74 21.73 5.48 -27.83
CA PHE A 74 20.88 4.76 -26.90
C PHE A 74 20.77 3.27 -27.30
N SER A 75 20.83 2.39 -26.30
CA SER A 75 20.62 0.95 -26.46
C SER A 75 19.96 0.36 -25.24
N GLU A 76 18.97 -0.49 -25.46
CA GLU A 76 18.29 -1.26 -24.38
C GLU A 76 19.20 -2.31 -23.71
N ASN A 77 20.36 -2.60 -24.34
CA ASN A 77 21.30 -3.58 -23.81
C ASN A 77 22.28 -3.00 -22.77
N CYS A 78 22.09 -1.75 -22.35
CA CYS A 78 22.89 -1.15 -21.29
C CYS A 78 22.12 -1.14 -19.97
N ASP A 79 22.83 -1.28 -18.83
CA ASP A 79 22.20 -1.25 -17.50
C ASP A 79 21.71 0.15 -17.10
N SER A 80 22.22 1.20 -17.76
CA SER A 80 21.86 2.59 -17.49
C SER A 80 22.15 3.48 -18.68
N TRP A 81 21.39 4.59 -18.79
CA TRP A 81 21.57 5.60 -19.82
C TRP A 81 21.52 7.02 -19.25
N LYS A 82 22.51 7.83 -19.60
CA LYS A 82 22.53 9.25 -19.23
C LYS A 82 21.77 10.06 -20.27
N CYS A 83 20.62 10.61 -19.89
CA CYS A 83 19.81 11.45 -20.76
C CYS A 83 20.62 12.63 -21.32
N THR A 84 20.62 12.81 -22.64
CA THR A 84 21.35 13.91 -23.31
C THR A 84 20.71 15.27 -23.08
N GLU A 85 19.39 15.31 -22.78
CA GLU A 85 18.62 16.54 -22.54
C GLU A 85 18.86 17.15 -21.14
N CYS A 86 18.85 16.31 -20.08
CA CYS A 86 18.94 16.81 -18.70
C CYS A 86 20.12 16.28 -17.90
N GLY A 87 20.85 15.30 -18.43
CA GLY A 87 22.00 14.69 -17.76
C GLY A 87 21.65 13.66 -16.68
N PHE A 88 20.37 13.37 -16.43
CA PHE A 88 19.94 12.36 -15.47
C PHE A 88 20.33 10.96 -15.94
N VAL A 89 20.77 10.10 -15.01
CA VAL A 89 21.12 8.71 -15.31
C VAL A 89 19.91 7.83 -15.03
N ASN A 90 19.31 7.31 -16.09
CA ASN A 90 18.18 6.39 -16.06
C ASN A 90 18.69 4.95 -15.96
N ARG A 91 18.04 4.13 -15.16
CA ARG A 91 18.27 2.68 -15.16
C ARG A 91 17.51 2.06 -16.32
N ILE A 92 18.18 1.27 -17.15
CA ILE A 92 17.58 0.52 -18.24
C ILE A 92 17.44 -0.94 -17.76
N ASP A 93 16.21 -1.38 -17.57
CA ASP A 93 15.91 -2.71 -17.05
C ASP A 93 14.80 -3.35 -17.92
N THR A 94 15.21 -4.19 -18.86
CA THR A 94 14.30 -4.86 -19.79
C THR A 94 13.34 -5.83 -19.09
N SER A 95 13.64 -6.28 -17.87
CA SER A 95 12.73 -7.11 -17.09
C SER A 95 11.50 -6.34 -16.57
N MET A 96 11.53 -5.01 -16.67
CA MET A 96 10.44 -4.11 -16.29
C MET A 96 9.54 -3.70 -17.48
N ILE A 97 9.70 -4.35 -18.64
CA ILE A 97 8.86 -4.14 -19.81
C ILE A 97 7.62 -5.04 -19.69
N TYR A 98 6.44 -4.43 -19.75
CA TYR A 98 5.16 -5.11 -19.70
C TYR A 98 4.44 -4.98 -21.04
N LEU A 99 3.96 -6.10 -21.60
CA LEU A 99 3.31 -6.13 -22.92
C LEU A 99 1.90 -5.51 -22.92
N SER A 100 1.32 -5.30 -21.72
CA SER A 100 0.01 -4.67 -21.58
C SER A 100 -0.14 -3.96 -20.24
N GLU A 101 -1.09 -3.01 -20.17
CA GLU A 101 -1.48 -2.35 -18.91
C GLU A 101 -1.97 -3.38 -17.89
N ALA A 102 -2.68 -4.42 -18.31
CA ALA A 102 -3.14 -5.49 -17.42
C ALA A 102 -1.96 -6.24 -16.79
N GLU A 103 -0.93 -6.55 -17.57
CA GLU A 103 0.29 -7.20 -17.08
C GLU A 103 1.05 -6.30 -16.11
N TYR A 104 1.15 -5.01 -16.42
CA TYR A 104 1.73 -4.01 -15.51
C TYR A 104 0.95 -3.94 -14.19
N GLN A 105 -0.38 -3.83 -14.24
CA GLN A 105 -1.23 -3.79 -13.05
C GLN A 105 -1.10 -5.08 -12.23
N MET A 106 -1.07 -6.25 -12.86
CA MET A 106 -0.79 -7.52 -12.18
C MET A 106 0.59 -7.50 -11.51
N SER A 107 1.62 -7.00 -12.20
CA SER A 107 2.97 -6.93 -11.64
C SER A 107 3.08 -6.01 -10.42
N ILE A 108 2.43 -4.84 -10.45
CA ILE A 108 2.45 -3.90 -9.31
C ILE A 108 1.54 -4.32 -8.17
N SER A 109 0.51 -5.12 -8.46
CA SER A 109 -0.42 -5.67 -7.46
C SER A 109 0.00 -7.03 -6.91
N ASN A 110 1.00 -7.69 -7.51
CA ASN A 110 1.47 -8.98 -7.06
C ASN A 110 2.20 -8.86 -5.70
N PRO A 111 1.60 -9.36 -4.60
CA PRO A 111 2.19 -9.26 -3.27
C PRO A 111 3.43 -10.16 -3.09
N TYR A 112 3.64 -11.13 -3.97
CA TYR A 112 4.73 -12.12 -3.88
C TYR A 112 5.98 -11.73 -4.67
N LYS A 113 5.92 -10.63 -5.46
CA LYS A 113 7.07 -10.16 -6.24
C LYS A 113 8.26 -9.85 -5.33
N GLY A 114 9.43 -10.39 -5.67
CA GLY A 114 10.68 -10.24 -4.91
C GLY A 114 10.84 -11.19 -3.73
N MET A 115 9.88 -12.10 -3.49
CA MET A 115 10.04 -13.20 -2.54
C MET A 115 10.88 -14.33 -3.15
N THR A 116 11.47 -15.16 -2.29
CA THR A 116 12.11 -16.41 -2.73
C THR A 116 11.07 -17.43 -3.19
N ASP A 117 11.48 -18.37 -4.05
CA ASP A 117 10.58 -19.44 -4.50
C ASP A 117 10.10 -20.30 -3.31
N GLU A 118 10.95 -20.49 -2.29
CA GLU A 118 10.61 -21.24 -1.08
C GLU A 118 9.50 -20.52 -0.29
N ASP A 119 9.61 -19.20 -0.12
CA ASP A 119 8.58 -18.40 0.56
C ASP A 119 7.24 -18.45 -0.17
N VAL A 120 7.27 -18.37 -1.52
CA VAL A 120 6.06 -18.44 -2.35
C VAL A 120 5.42 -19.82 -2.24
N ILE A 121 6.21 -20.89 -2.32
CA ILE A 121 5.71 -22.27 -2.18
C ILE A 121 5.10 -22.48 -0.78
N GLU A 122 5.76 -21.98 0.29
CA GLU A 122 5.20 -22.05 1.65
C GLU A 122 3.88 -21.28 1.74
N LEU A 123 3.80 -20.05 1.18
CA LEU A 123 2.56 -19.27 1.16
C LEU A 123 1.43 -19.95 0.37
N MET A 124 1.75 -20.62 -0.73
CA MET A 124 0.77 -21.36 -1.53
C MET A 124 0.25 -22.64 -0.83
N SER A 125 0.91 -23.10 0.24
CA SER A 125 0.41 -24.24 1.04
C SER A 125 -0.76 -23.84 1.95
N TYR A 126 -1.02 -22.54 2.13
CA TYR A 126 -2.19 -22.05 2.84
C TYR A 126 -3.39 -21.99 1.89
N GLU A 127 -4.40 -22.81 2.17
CA GLU A 127 -5.68 -22.81 1.43
C GLU A 127 -6.46 -21.53 1.75
N GLU A 128 -6.78 -20.73 0.73
CA GLU A 128 -7.61 -19.54 0.89
C GLU A 128 -9.08 -19.91 1.06
N ILE A 129 -9.70 -19.48 2.16
CA ILE A 129 -11.09 -19.78 2.49
C ILE A 129 -12.02 -18.67 2.06
N ARG A 130 -11.73 -17.42 2.47
CA ARG A 130 -12.51 -16.23 2.12
C ARG A 130 -11.75 -14.94 2.42
N ASN A 131 -12.09 -13.87 1.72
CA ASN A 131 -11.62 -12.54 2.03
C ASN A 131 -12.27 -12.03 3.34
N LEU A 132 -11.50 -11.30 4.13
CA LEU A 132 -11.95 -10.67 5.38
C LEU A 132 -12.11 -9.16 5.22
N ASP A 133 -11.58 -8.57 4.13
CA ASP A 133 -11.74 -7.17 3.78
C ASP A 133 -12.20 -6.99 2.33
N GLU A 134 -12.70 -5.79 2.00
CA GLU A 134 -13.19 -5.46 0.65
C GLU A 134 -12.05 -5.32 -0.38
N ARG A 135 -10.81 -5.16 0.07
CA ARG A 135 -9.63 -4.95 -0.78
C ARG A 135 -8.88 -6.23 -1.09
N GLU A 136 -9.36 -7.35 -0.59
CA GLU A 136 -8.74 -8.69 -0.76
C GLU A 136 -7.28 -8.76 -0.22
N ASN A 137 -6.91 -7.85 0.67
CA ASN A 137 -5.58 -7.81 1.28
C ASN A 137 -5.50 -8.61 2.59
N VAL A 138 -6.65 -8.97 3.16
CA VAL A 138 -6.78 -9.75 4.40
C VAL A 138 -7.63 -10.97 4.11
N VAL A 139 -7.02 -12.14 4.16
CA VAL A 139 -7.62 -13.41 3.75
C VAL A 139 -7.60 -14.40 4.90
N LEU A 140 -8.75 -15.03 5.19
CA LEU A 140 -8.79 -16.20 6.03
C LEU A 140 -8.20 -17.38 5.26
N VAL A 141 -7.16 -17.98 5.83
CA VAL A 141 -6.49 -19.13 5.21
C VAL A 141 -6.45 -20.31 6.18
N LYS A 142 -6.24 -21.51 5.63
CA LYS A 142 -6.17 -22.75 6.40
C LYS A 142 -4.91 -23.54 6.05
N MET A 143 -4.25 -24.06 7.07
CA MET A 143 -3.14 -24.99 6.92
C MET A 143 -3.18 -26.01 8.05
N ASP A 144 -3.00 -27.30 7.74
CA ASP A 144 -3.04 -28.42 8.71
C ASP A 144 -4.29 -28.42 9.61
N GLY A 145 -5.44 -28.06 9.02
CA GLY A 145 -6.73 -28.03 9.73
C GLY A 145 -6.95 -26.83 10.64
N LYS A 146 -5.98 -25.89 10.75
CA LYS A 146 -6.08 -24.66 11.56
C LYS A 146 -6.29 -23.45 10.66
N ASN A 147 -7.03 -22.48 11.20
CA ASN A 147 -7.29 -21.21 10.54
C ASN A 147 -6.24 -20.17 10.94
N TYR A 148 -5.88 -19.33 9.98
CA TYR A 148 -4.94 -18.22 10.12
C TYR A 148 -5.44 -17.03 9.32
N VAL A 149 -4.84 -15.88 9.52
CA VAL A 149 -5.06 -14.67 8.70
C VAL A 149 -3.80 -14.38 7.91
N LYS A 150 -3.94 -14.32 6.59
CA LYS A 150 -2.90 -13.83 5.67
C LYS A 150 -3.18 -12.38 5.35
N LYS A 151 -2.20 -11.50 5.57
CA LYS A 151 -2.28 -10.07 5.21
C LYS A 151 -1.19 -9.71 4.20
N SER A 152 -1.56 -8.97 3.16
CA SER A 152 -0.64 -8.42 2.15
C SER A 152 -0.55 -6.90 2.33
N LEU A 153 0.50 -6.43 2.99
CA LEU A 153 0.64 -5.07 3.46
C LEU A 153 1.50 -4.24 2.51
N SER A 154 0.96 -3.17 1.93
CA SER A 154 1.69 -2.17 1.14
C SER A 154 2.20 -0.99 2.00
N THR A 155 1.62 -0.79 3.17
CA THR A 155 2.06 0.17 4.19
C THR A 155 2.33 -0.60 5.47
N TYR A 156 3.53 -0.53 5.99
CA TYR A 156 3.92 -1.28 7.17
C TYR A 156 5.22 -0.72 7.77
N ASN A 157 5.49 -1.10 9.02
CA ASN A 157 6.79 -0.96 9.66
C ASN A 157 7.34 -2.35 9.95
N GLU A 158 8.22 -2.85 9.08
CA GLU A 158 8.75 -4.20 9.16
C GLU A 158 9.44 -4.48 10.51
N SER A 159 10.16 -3.51 11.06
CA SER A 159 10.86 -3.70 12.33
C SER A 159 9.91 -3.88 13.50
N VAL A 160 8.73 -3.23 13.49
CA VAL A 160 7.67 -3.45 14.48
C VAL A 160 7.10 -4.86 14.35
N TYR A 161 6.77 -5.29 13.12
CA TYR A 161 6.25 -6.65 12.89
C TYR A 161 7.23 -7.74 13.34
N ARG A 162 8.52 -7.61 12.97
CA ARG A 162 9.55 -8.56 13.39
C ARG A 162 9.75 -8.59 14.90
N TYR A 163 9.67 -7.44 15.55
CA TYR A 163 9.75 -7.36 17.00
C TYR A 163 8.58 -8.08 17.66
N LEU A 164 7.34 -7.81 17.23
CA LEU A 164 6.13 -8.43 17.77
C LEU A 164 6.06 -9.94 17.50
N ALA A 165 6.60 -10.43 16.39
CA ALA A 165 6.73 -11.85 16.12
C ALA A 165 7.61 -12.57 17.15
N CYS A 166 8.66 -11.89 17.65
CA CYS A 166 9.55 -12.41 18.69
C CYS A 166 9.09 -12.10 20.13
N HIS A 167 8.25 -11.08 20.30
CA HIS A 167 7.76 -10.59 21.59
C HIS A 167 6.23 -10.42 21.53
N PRO A 168 5.46 -11.52 21.54
CA PRO A 168 4.01 -11.45 21.46
C PRO A 168 3.44 -10.64 22.62
N ILE A 169 2.46 -9.79 22.30
CA ILE A 169 1.69 -9.01 23.28
C ILE A 169 0.40 -9.76 23.58
N ALA A 170 0.04 -9.88 24.85
CA ALA A 170 -1.21 -10.50 25.26
C ALA A 170 -2.42 -9.78 24.64
N HIS A 171 -3.42 -10.55 24.21
CA HIS A 171 -4.63 -10.03 23.55
C HIS A 171 -4.36 -9.26 22.24
N MET A 172 -3.30 -9.65 21.51
CA MET A 172 -3.04 -9.32 20.12
C MET A 172 -2.79 -10.61 19.35
N PRO A 173 -3.17 -10.70 18.03
CA PRO A 173 -2.87 -11.89 17.23
C PRO A 173 -1.38 -12.17 17.20
N GLN A 174 -0.98 -13.40 17.43
CA GLN A 174 0.42 -13.81 17.29
C GLN A 174 0.83 -13.78 15.82
N ILE A 175 1.93 -13.10 15.51
CA ILE A 175 2.52 -13.12 14.18
C ILE A 175 3.38 -14.38 14.06
N LEU A 176 3.03 -15.26 13.12
CA LEU A 176 3.65 -16.57 12.97
C LEU A 176 4.73 -16.58 11.90
N LYS A 177 4.49 -15.89 10.78
CA LYS A 177 5.40 -15.79 9.65
C LYS A 177 5.39 -14.40 9.05
N ILE A 178 6.52 -14.01 8.50
CA ILE A 178 6.72 -12.72 7.82
C ILE A 178 7.53 -12.99 6.55
N TYR A 179 6.97 -12.64 5.39
CA TYR A 179 7.59 -12.77 4.09
C TYR A 179 7.79 -11.39 3.46
N ARG A 180 9.00 -11.11 3.00
CA ARG A 180 9.36 -9.82 2.44
C ARG A 180 9.42 -9.90 0.93
N GLY A 181 8.51 -9.18 0.25
CA GLY A 181 8.58 -8.92 -1.18
C GLY A 181 9.15 -7.54 -1.50
N ASP A 182 9.21 -7.18 -2.77
CA ASP A 182 9.72 -5.88 -3.24
C ASP A 182 8.93 -4.71 -2.66
N LYS A 183 7.61 -4.81 -2.70
CA LYS A 183 6.68 -3.76 -2.31
C LYS A 183 5.83 -4.13 -1.10
N TYR A 184 5.51 -5.39 -0.97
CA TYR A 184 4.61 -5.91 0.06
C TYR A 184 5.35 -6.65 1.15
N LEU A 185 4.80 -6.57 2.35
CA LEU A 185 5.07 -7.49 3.44
C LEU A 185 3.87 -8.42 3.55
N VAL A 186 4.08 -9.72 3.39
CA VAL A 186 3.03 -10.71 3.65
C VAL A 186 3.25 -11.32 5.02
N ILE A 187 2.22 -11.33 5.85
CA ILE A 187 2.28 -11.92 7.18
C ILE A 187 1.21 -13.00 7.32
N ILE A 188 1.54 -14.01 8.11
CA ILE A 188 0.59 -15.00 8.61
C ILE A 188 0.47 -14.77 10.11
N GLU A 189 -0.74 -14.51 10.56
CA GLU A 189 -1.03 -14.29 11.98
C GLU A 189 -2.16 -15.20 12.47
N GLU A 190 -2.30 -15.30 13.77
CA GLU A 190 -3.35 -16.02 14.44
C GLU A 190 -4.74 -15.53 14.00
N TYR A 191 -5.65 -16.48 13.73
CA TYR A 191 -7.05 -16.17 13.48
C TYR A 191 -7.79 -16.05 14.82
N ILE A 192 -8.40 -14.89 15.05
CA ILE A 192 -9.26 -14.65 16.22
C ILE A 192 -10.72 -14.93 15.84
N ASP A 193 -11.31 -15.93 16.48
CA ASP A 193 -12.72 -16.25 16.27
C ASP A 193 -13.61 -15.33 17.14
N GLY A 194 -14.25 -14.38 16.49
CA GLY A 194 -15.05 -13.35 17.15
C GLY A 194 -15.64 -12.37 16.16
N SER A 195 -16.12 -11.24 16.66
CA SER A 195 -16.68 -10.13 15.89
C SER A 195 -15.99 -8.83 16.24
N SER A 196 -15.88 -7.91 15.27
CA SER A 196 -15.30 -6.60 15.53
C SER A 196 -16.24 -5.74 16.40
N LEU A 197 -15.67 -4.84 17.18
CA LEU A 197 -16.44 -3.85 17.93
C LEU A 197 -17.34 -3.02 17.00
N SER A 198 -16.89 -2.79 15.77
CA SER A 198 -17.66 -2.10 14.72
C SER A 198 -18.93 -2.88 14.32
N GLU A 199 -18.89 -4.22 14.28
CA GLU A 199 -20.07 -5.06 14.03
C GLU A 199 -21.03 -4.99 15.20
N HIS A 200 -20.55 -5.15 16.42
CA HIS A 200 -21.40 -5.03 17.62
C HIS A 200 -22.09 -3.66 17.71
N LEU A 201 -21.40 -2.57 17.41
CA LEU A 201 -21.96 -1.22 17.43
C LEU A 201 -23.04 -0.97 16.35
N ARG A 202 -23.06 -1.77 15.27
CA ARG A 202 -24.17 -1.74 14.29
C ARG A 202 -25.42 -2.43 14.81
N GLU A 203 -25.29 -3.40 15.70
CA GLU A 203 -26.38 -4.14 16.30
C GLU A 203 -27.00 -3.40 17.49
N GLY A 204 -26.21 -2.53 18.15
CA GLY A 204 -26.68 -1.75 19.29
C GLY A 204 -25.55 -1.08 20.06
N THR A 205 -25.89 -0.55 21.23
CA THR A 205 -24.94 0.05 22.18
C THR A 205 -24.64 -0.92 23.32
N PHE A 206 -23.45 -0.83 23.87
CA PHE A 206 -23.09 -1.59 25.06
C PHE A 206 -23.69 -0.98 26.32
N GLU A 207 -24.00 -1.82 27.28
CA GLU A 207 -24.28 -1.37 28.64
C GLU A 207 -23.05 -0.67 29.24
N PRO A 208 -23.22 0.36 30.07
CA PRO A 208 -22.11 1.18 30.56
C PRO A 208 -20.98 0.37 31.24
N PHE A 209 -21.34 -0.66 31.96
CA PHE A 209 -20.36 -1.54 32.65
C PHE A 209 -19.54 -2.35 31.63
N GLU A 210 -20.17 -2.86 30.58
CA GLU A 210 -19.51 -3.61 29.52
C GLU A 210 -18.62 -2.70 28.69
N ALA A 211 -19.08 -1.51 28.32
CA ALA A 211 -18.28 -0.50 27.64
C ALA A 211 -17.02 -0.14 28.46
N ALA A 212 -17.17 0.07 29.77
CA ALA A 212 -16.05 0.36 30.67
C ALA A 212 -15.05 -0.82 30.73
N ARG A 213 -15.55 -2.07 30.70
CA ARG A 213 -14.71 -3.27 30.67
C ARG A 213 -13.88 -3.31 29.38
N ILE A 214 -14.52 -3.09 28.21
CA ILE A 214 -13.85 -3.10 26.91
C ILE A 214 -12.74 -2.02 26.87
N VAL A 215 -13.06 -0.81 27.31
CA VAL A 215 -12.09 0.30 27.36
C VAL A 215 -10.93 -0.03 28.30
N ARG A 216 -11.20 -0.58 29.48
CA ARG A 216 -10.16 -1.01 30.43
C ARG A 216 -9.23 -2.05 29.79
N ASP A 217 -9.81 -3.09 29.17
CA ASP A 217 -9.03 -4.18 28.58
C ASP A 217 -8.18 -3.67 27.40
N LEU A 218 -8.73 -2.79 26.56
CA LEU A 218 -7.98 -2.09 25.49
C LEU A 218 -6.82 -1.25 26.08
N CYS A 219 -7.07 -0.49 27.15
CA CYS A 219 -6.02 0.27 27.82
C CYS A 219 -4.90 -0.62 28.39
N CYS A 220 -5.22 -1.83 28.85
CA CYS A 220 -4.20 -2.79 29.29
C CYS A 220 -3.30 -3.22 28.12
N ILE A 221 -3.89 -3.55 26.95
CA ILE A 221 -3.14 -3.91 25.74
C ILE A 221 -2.24 -2.74 25.30
N LEU A 222 -2.79 -1.52 25.24
CA LEU A 222 -2.02 -0.34 24.90
C LEU A 222 -0.90 -0.05 25.89
N ASN A 223 -1.13 -0.29 27.18
CA ASN A 223 -0.07 -0.13 28.17
C ASN A 223 1.08 -1.10 27.94
N GLU A 224 0.83 -2.35 27.53
CA GLU A 224 1.89 -3.29 27.16
C GLU A 224 2.70 -2.79 25.96
N LEU A 225 2.06 -2.24 24.92
CA LEU A 225 2.74 -1.65 23.76
C LEU A 225 3.58 -0.41 24.14
N HIS A 226 2.99 0.47 24.97
CA HIS A 226 3.62 1.75 25.35
C HIS A 226 4.75 1.61 26.38
N THR A 227 4.82 0.49 27.09
CA THR A 227 5.85 0.22 28.11
C THR A 227 6.96 -0.72 27.62
N GLN A 228 6.96 -1.08 26.33
CA GLN A 228 8.09 -1.79 25.75
C GLN A 228 9.38 -0.98 25.91
N ARG A 229 10.56 -1.62 25.89
CA ARG A 229 11.86 -0.94 25.99
C ARG A 229 11.98 0.25 25.03
N GLN A 230 11.48 0.12 23.82
CA GLN A 230 11.16 1.19 22.91
C GLN A 230 9.65 1.17 22.70
N PRO A 231 8.90 2.20 23.11
CA PRO A 231 7.43 2.18 23.01
C PRO A 231 6.97 2.03 21.57
N ILE A 232 5.89 1.28 21.38
CA ILE A 232 5.23 1.11 20.09
C ILE A 232 3.91 1.88 20.15
N ILE A 233 3.68 2.79 19.19
CA ILE A 233 2.44 3.55 19.04
C ILE A 233 1.63 2.92 17.92
N HIS A 234 0.39 2.55 18.19
CA HIS A 234 -0.49 1.82 17.27
C HIS A 234 -1.00 2.70 16.12
N ARG A 235 -1.49 3.92 16.43
CA ARG A 235 -1.90 4.99 15.50
C ARG A 235 -3.19 4.75 14.71
N ASP A 236 -3.85 3.62 14.85
CA ASP A 236 -5.13 3.34 14.17
C ASP A 236 -6.11 2.61 15.09
N ILE A 237 -6.29 3.11 16.30
CA ILE A 237 -7.30 2.60 17.23
C ILE A 237 -8.67 3.03 16.72
N LYS A 238 -9.52 2.04 16.46
CA LYS A 238 -10.91 2.23 15.97
C LYS A 238 -11.71 0.94 16.17
N PRO A 239 -13.05 1.00 16.17
CA PRO A 239 -13.88 -0.18 16.43
C PRO A 239 -13.66 -1.36 15.48
N SER A 240 -13.26 -1.13 14.22
CA SER A 240 -12.98 -2.21 13.27
C SER A 240 -11.65 -2.95 13.56
N ASN A 241 -10.75 -2.32 14.32
CA ASN A 241 -9.47 -2.92 14.72
C ASN A 241 -9.50 -3.50 16.14
N ILE A 242 -10.68 -3.55 16.75
CA ILE A 242 -10.90 -4.14 18.09
C ILE A 242 -11.88 -5.29 17.91
N MET A 243 -11.51 -6.49 18.32
CA MET A 243 -12.38 -7.66 18.30
C MET A 243 -12.81 -8.06 19.70
N ILE A 244 -14.02 -8.58 19.80
CA ILE A 244 -14.49 -9.34 20.95
C ILE A 244 -14.49 -10.82 20.50
N ALA A 245 -13.53 -11.57 21.02
CA ALA A 245 -13.41 -12.99 20.75
C ALA A 245 -14.62 -13.74 21.32
N LYS A 246 -14.91 -14.95 20.83
CA LYS A 246 -15.96 -15.81 21.38
C LYS A 246 -15.77 -16.16 22.86
N SER A 247 -14.53 -16.09 23.35
CA SER A 247 -14.20 -16.19 24.78
C SER A 247 -14.67 -15.00 25.62
N GLY A 248 -15.04 -13.88 24.96
CA GLY A 248 -15.38 -12.60 25.59
C GLY A 248 -14.18 -11.67 25.79
N GLU A 249 -12.99 -12.08 25.38
CA GLU A 249 -11.77 -11.28 25.48
C GLU A 249 -11.74 -10.19 24.43
N VAL A 250 -11.21 -9.03 24.80
CA VAL A 250 -10.93 -7.93 23.88
C VAL A 250 -9.57 -8.15 23.23
N VAL A 251 -9.51 -8.10 21.90
CA VAL A 251 -8.28 -8.31 21.12
C VAL A 251 -8.06 -7.12 20.21
N LEU A 252 -6.85 -6.55 20.26
CA LEU A 252 -6.45 -5.44 19.38
C LEU A 252 -5.77 -5.99 18.13
N LEU A 253 -6.27 -5.58 16.95
CA LEU A 253 -5.79 -5.98 15.64
C LEU A 253 -5.00 -4.85 14.98
N ASP A 254 -4.27 -5.22 13.94
CA ASP A 254 -3.76 -4.36 12.85
C ASP A 254 -2.70 -3.32 13.23
N MET A 255 -1.44 -3.71 13.04
CA MET A 255 -0.25 -2.88 13.28
C MET A 255 0.29 -2.19 12.02
N ASN A 256 -0.52 -2.06 10.95
CA ASN A 256 -0.05 -1.59 9.63
C ASN A 256 0.62 -0.21 9.66
N VAL A 257 0.10 0.69 10.49
CA VAL A 257 0.61 2.06 10.62
C VAL A 257 1.35 2.30 11.93
N ALA A 258 1.63 1.24 12.69
CA ALA A 258 2.33 1.34 13.95
C ALA A 258 3.78 1.79 13.78
N LYS A 259 4.30 2.51 14.75
CA LYS A 259 5.68 2.97 14.75
C LYS A 259 6.33 2.88 16.12
N TRP A 260 7.65 2.84 16.12
CA TRP A 260 8.44 3.10 17.31
C TRP A 260 8.30 4.55 17.74
N TYR A 261 8.11 4.78 19.03
CA TYR A 261 8.16 6.13 19.56
C TYR A 261 9.59 6.65 19.52
N ASN A 262 9.75 7.87 19.00
CA ASN A 262 11.01 8.61 19.04
C ASN A 262 10.74 10.00 19.58
N SER A 263 11.31 10.34 20.75
CA SER A 263 11.13 11.63 21.41
C SER A 263 11.79 12.80 20.67
N GLU A 264 12.73 12.50 19.74
CA GLU A 264 13.43 13.52 18.93
C GLU A 264 12.68 13.87 17.66
N GLU A 265 11.69 13.07 17.25
CA GLU A 265 10.84 13.37 16.10
C GLU A 265 9.84 14.48 16.46
N ASN A 266 9.84 15.54 15.66
CA ASN A 266 8.89 16.64 15.82
C ASN A 266 7.62 16.44 14.98
N GLU A 267 7.70 15.67 13.88
CA GLU A 267 6.58 15.43 12.97
C GLU A 267 6.56 13.99 12.48
N ASP A 268 5.37 13.46 12.19
CA ASP A 268 5.23 12.19 11.51
C ASP A 268 5.54 12.35 10.03
N THR A 269 6.33 11.44 9.46
CA THR A 269 6.70 11.45 8.03
C THR A 269 5.51 11.26 7.08
N ARG A 270 4.39 10.74 7.59
CA ARG A 270 3.13 10.58 6.87
C ARG A 270 1.97 10.85 7.82
N LEU A 271 0.98 11.59 7.32
CA LEU A 271 -0.31 11.73 7.99
C LEU A 271 -1.07 10.41 7.81
N LEU A 272 -1.22 9.66 8.88
CA LEU A 272 -1.85 8.34 8.90
C LEU A 272 -2.84 8.27 10.05
N GLY A 273 -3.99 7.66 9.79
CA GLY A 273 -5.06 7.46 10.77
C GLY A 273 -6.42 7.46 10.09
N THR A 274 -7.42 6.94 10.78
CA THR A 274 -8.81 6.92 10.30
C THR A 274 -9.52 8.21 10.68
N ARG A 275 -10.11 8.91 9.71
CA ARG A 275 -10.63 10.29 9.76
C ARG A 275 -11.36 10.68 11.05
N ASN A 276 -12.17 9.82 11.63
CA ASN A 276 -12.99 10.16 12.80
C ASN A 276 -12.30 9.81 14.13
N TYR A 277 -11.20 9.06 14.12
CA TYR A 277 -10.48 8.58 15.29
C TYR A 277 -9.07 9.14 15.40
N ALA A 278 -8.57 9.71 14.29
CA ALA A 278 -7.22 10.27 14.25
C ALA A 278 -7.08 11.44 15.23
N ALA A 279 -6.03 11.40 16.04
CA ALA A 279 -5.66 12.51 16.92
C ALA A 279 -5.25 13.75 16.09
N PRO A 280 -5.38 14.97 16.64
CA PRO A 280 -5.06 16.21 15.92
C PRO A 280 -3.69 16.21 15.26
N GLU A 281 -2.66 15.68 15.92
CA GLU A 281 -1.30 15.57 15.38
C GLU A 281 -1.23 14.64 14.15
N GLN A 282 -2.06 13.61 14.08
CA GLN A 282 -2.16 12.71 12.91
C GLN A 282 -2.85 13.38 11.71
N ALA A 283 -3.67 14.39 11.96
CA ALA A 283 -4.35 15.18 10.93
C ALA A 283 -3.54 16.41 10.48
N GLY A 284 -2.31 16.57 10.98
CA GLY A 284 -1.45 17.72 10.67
C GLY A 284 -1.75 18.97 11.51
N TYR A 285 -2.60 18.86 12.54
CA TYR A 285 -2.85 19.93 13.49
C TYR A 285 -1.93 19.78 14.70
N GLY A 286 -0.79 20.43 14.69
CA GLY A 286 0.15 20.41 15.79
C GLY A 286 1.60 20.23 15.33
N MET A 287 2.54 20.50 16.23
CA MET A 287 3.98 20.45 15.96
C MET A 287 4.64 19.21 16.60
N LYS A 288 3.91 18.12 16.81
CA LYS A 288 4.46 16.94 17.47
C LYS A 288 4.09 15.66 16.72
N ALA A 289 5.04 14.73 16.67
CA ALA A 289 4.80 13.39 16.17
C ALA A 289 3.85 12.59 17.09
N SER A 290 3.24 11.55 16.54
CA SER A 290 2.40 10.62 17.29
C SER A 290 3.14 10.03 18.50
N SER A 291 2.43 9.91 19.60
CA SER A 291 2.91 9.40 20.88
C SER A 291 1.86 8.47 21.51
N ASN A 292 2.12 7.95 22.70
CA ASN A 292 1.11 7.19 23.46
C ASN A 292 -0.22 7.94 23.64
N LYS A 293 -0.19 9.29 23.71
CA LYS A 293 -1.40 10.11 23.79
C LYS A 293 -2.28 10.02 22.53
N THR A 294 -1.67 9.77 21.38
CA THR A 294 -2.37 9.54 20.11
C THR A 294 -3.34 8.36 20.20
N ASP A 295 -2.87 7.23 20.75
CA ASP A 295 -3.71 6.05 20.93
C ASP A 295 -4.79 6.29 22.00
N ILE A 296 -4.43 6.94 23.10
CA ILE A 296 -5.38 7.28 24.18
C ILE A 296 -6.46 8.25 23.70
N TYR A 297 -6.12 9.21 22.83
CA TYR A 297 -7.11 10.09 22.21
C TYR A 297 -8.16 9.27 21.44
N ALA A 298 -7.71 8.33 20.59
CA ALA A 298 -8.61 7.50 19.80
C ALA A 298 -9.49 6.56 20.65
N VAL A 299 -9.02 6.13 21.82
CA VAL A 299 -9.85 5.37 22.80
C VAL A 299 -10.97 6.23 23.37
N GLY A 300 -10.79 7.56 23.46
CA GLY A 300 -11.75 8.50 24.03
C GLY A 300 -12.85 8.94 23.06
N ILE A 301 -12.75 8.55 21.78
CA ILE A 301 -13.74 8.84 20.76
C ILE A 301 -14.78 7.73 20.65
#